data_adf49a76d233e688829a5a3d3a6024b9
#
_entry.id   adf49a76d233e688829a5a3d3a6024b9
#
_cell.length_a   1.000
_cell.length_b   1.000
_cell.length_c   1.000
_cell.angle_alpha   90.00
_cell.angle_beta   90.00
_cell.angle_gamma   90.00
#
_symmetry.space_group_name_H-M   'P 1'
#
loop_
_entity.id
_entity.type
_entity.pdbx_description
1 polymer ?
#
loop_
_entity_poly.entity_id
_entity_poly.type
_entity_poly.pdbx_seq_one_letter_code
_entity_poly.pdbx_strand_id
1 'polypeptide(L)'
;MCDYDKHKSVNEPPTQTPMLSVVVPVYNSTGYLKKCLAALAQSDFDDFDVLVVDDGSTEPVEPIVVQHGFDYMRIDGPGGPARARNRGVARVKGKYLVFIDADVVVHRDTLSKFAAVFCADSTIDAVVGSYDETPAEPSFFSQYKNLFHHYVHQINAGQVSTFWSGCGAMRRDLFLAFGGFDEERYRRPAIEDIELGTWVSAAGFQIVLAPQVKATHLKRWTLWSILKTDIFDRGIPWIKLMLRAGAAANTLNAKSSQRICVALTWLASALLPLTLWWPAAGIAALLLLSLVSALNFNFYRYFIAHSGVWFTLRVLPMHWLYFWYCGFCVIWGTLAHHLEKQPAKAEGSAQVPSVSAENVSPKVHAE
;
A
#
# COMPACT_ATOMS: atom_id res chain seq x y z
N MET A 1 -16.31 1.68 25.57
CA MET A 1 -17.28 2.54 24.87
C MET A 1 -16.70 3.95 24.97
N CYS A 2 -16.06 4.45 23.91
CA CYS A 2 -15.54 5.82 23.93
C CYS A 2 -16.77 6.76 23.98
N ASP A 3 -17.00 7.43 25.10
CA ASP A 3 -18.03 8.46 25.23
C ASP A 3 -17.65 9.65 24.34
N TYR A 4 -18.43 9.81 23.28
CA TYR A 4 -18.31 10.91 22.32
C TYR A 4 -19.40 11.93 22.63
N ASP A 5 -19.05 12.98 23.34
CA ASP A 5 -19.97 14.05 23.71
C ASP A 5 -20.28 14.95 22.48
N LYS A 6 -21.56 15.00 22.07
CA LYS A 6 -22.09 15.57 20.83
C LYS A 6 -22.36 17.07 20.86
N HIS A 7 -21.62 17.89 21.60
CA HIS A 7 -21.82 19.35 21.58
C HIS A 7 -20.51 20.13 21.47
N LYS A 8 -20.07 20.44 20.27
CA LYS A 8 -19.12 21.55 20.04
C LYS A 8 -19.85 22.76 19.47
N SER A 9 -19.86 23.85 20.22
CA SER A 9 -20.24 25.19 19.78
C SER A 9 -19.23 25.73 18.76
N VAL A 10 -19.74 26.31 17.69
CA VAL A 10 -18.98 27.02 16.66
C VAL A 10 -18.35 28.26 17.30
N ASN A 11 -17.02 28.30 17.51
CA ASN A 11 -16.15 29.47 17.75
C ASN A 11 -15.13 29.34 18.88
N GLU A 12 -14.44 28.18 19.00
CA GLU A 12 -13.14 28.18 19.68
C GLU A 12 -12.11 27.48 18.78
N PRO A 13 -10.86 28.01 18.66
CA PRO A 13 -9.80 27.29 17.96
C PRO A 13 -9.56 25.97 18.70
N PRO A 14 -9.37 24.85 18.00
CA PRO A 14 -9.23 23.53 18.63
C PRO A 14 -7.99 23.52 19.54
N THR A 15 -8.22 23.61 20.84
CA THR A 15 -7.19 23.49 21.88
C THR A 15 -6.76 22.04 22.13
N GLN A 16 -7.43 21.06 21.52
CA GLN A 16 -7.11 19.64 21.63
C GLN A 16 -6.43 19.12 20.37
N THR A 17 -5.38 18.35 20.59
CA THR A 17 -4.71 17.58 19.52
C THR A 17 -5.71 16.62 18.90
N PRO A 18 -5.92 16.64 17.57
CA PRO A 18 -6.90 15.76 16.93
C PRO A 18 -6.49 14.28 17.10
N MET A 19 -7.48 13.39 17.07
CA MET A 19 -7.22 11.96 17.10
C MET A 19 -6.49 11.52 15.83
N LEU A 20 -6.94 11.97 14.67
CA LEU A 20 -6.36 11.61 13.38
C LEU A 20 -5.79 12.84 12.67
N SER A 21 -4.58 12.72 12.09
CA SER A 21 -4.07 13.67 11.13
C SER A 21 -3.92 12.99 9.77
N VAL A 22 -4.66 13.47 8.79
CA VAL A 22 -4.63 12.94 7.42
C VAL A 22 -3.56 13.69 6.62
N VAL A 23 -2.62 12.96 6.02
CA VAL A 23 -1.57 13.51 5.16
C VAL A 23 -1.78 13.04 3.73
N VAL A 24 -2.01 13.97 2.81
CA VAL A 24 -2.26 13.71 1.39
C VAL A 24 -1.11 14.26 0.55
N PRO A 25 -0.17 13.41 0.08
CA PRO A 25 0.86 13.86 -0.85
C PRO A 25 0.28 14.06 -2.24
N VAL A 26 0.64 15.14 -2.94
CA VAL A 26 0.19 15.40 -4.30
C VAL A 26 1.32 15.89 -5.20
N TYR A 27 1.37 15.38 -6.43
CA TYR A 27 2.22 15.88 -7.51
C TYR A 27 1.48 15.73 -8.84
N ASN A 28 1.19 16.87 -9.51
CA ASN A 28 0.53 16.92 -10.83
C ASN A 28 -0.73 16.02 -10.95
N SER A 29 -1.61 16.05 -9.93
CA SER A 29 -2.79 15.18 -9.86
C SER A 29 -4.04 15.92 -9.39
N THR A 30 -4.20 17.19 -9.79
CA THR A 30 -5.29 18.07 -9.33
C THR A 30 -6.69 17.52 -9.59
N GLY A 31 -6.90 16.81 -10.71
CA GLY A 31 -8.19 16.20 -11.06
C GLY A 31 -8.61 15.08 -10.11
N TYR A 32 -7.66 14.28 -9.62
CA TYR A 32 -7.91 13.25 -8.62
C TYR A 32 -8.04 13.87 -7.23
N LEU A 33 -7.14 14.81 -6.88
CA LEU A 33 -7.13 15.50 -5.59
C LEU A 33 -8.49 16.12 -5.27
N LYS A 34 -9.16 16.80 -6.22
CA LYS A 34 -10.51 17.34 -6.01
C LYS A 34 -11.50 16.30 -5.49
N LYS A 35 -11.48 15.10 -6.06
CA LYS A 35 -12.37 14.00 -5.63
C LYS A 35 -11.98 13.45 -4.27
N CYS A 36 -10.67 13.32 -4.00
CA CYS A 36 -10.13 12.89 -2.72
C CYS A 36 -10.57 13.86 -1.60
N LEU A 37 -10.34 15.16 -1.76
CA LEU A 37 -10.69 16.16 -0.75
C LEU A 37 -12.19 16.31 -0.55
N ALA A 38 -12.99 16.23 -1.63
CA ALA A 38 -14.45 16.25 -1.54
C ALA A 38 -14.99 15.05 -0.71
N ALA A 39 -14.33 13.89 -0.82
CA ALA A 39 -14.70 12.72 -0.02
C ALA A 39 -14.27 12.86 1.45
N LEU A 40 -13.08 13.38 1.72
CA LEU A 40 -12.62 13.66 3.08
C LEU A 40 -13.52 14.68 3.78
N ALA A 41 -13.97 15.72 3.08
CA ALA A 41 -14.91 16.72 3.61
C ALA A 41 -16.30 16.14 3.93
N GLN A 42 -16.65 14.95 3.41
CA GLN A 42 -17.91 14.26 3.68
C GLN A 42 -17.76 13.14 4.72
N SER A 43 -16.62 13.05 5.41
CA SER A 43 -16.41 12.06 6.46
C SER A 43 -17.48 12.20 7.56
N ASP A 44 -17.88 11.07 8.15
CA ASP A 44 -18.75 11.01 9.32
C ASP A 44 -17.99 11.09 10.66
N PHE A 45 -16.70 11.36 10.61
CA PHE A 45 -15.80 11.52 11.73
C PHE A 45 -15.31 12.96 11.81
N ASP A 46 -15.34 13.61 12.97
CA ASP A 46 -15.09 15.04 13.12
C ASP A 46 -13.74 15.35 13.82
N ASP A 47 -13.12 14.38 14.52
CA ASP A 47 -11.88 14.59 15.29
C ASP A 47 -10.64 14.32 14.43
N PHE A 48 -10.50 15.07 13.33
CA PHE A 48 -9.37 14.98 12.42
C PHE A 48 -9.00 16.33 11.81
N ASP A 49 -7.76 16.43 11.36
CA ASP A 49 -7.28 17.47 10.45
C ASP A 49 -6.74 16.86 9.15
N VAL A 50 -6.62 17.68 8.10
CA VAL A 50 -6.08 17.27 6.80
C VAL A 50 -5.00 18.24 6.38
N LEU A 51 -3.81 17.72 6.07
CA LEU A 51 -2.73 18.48 5.44
C LEU A 51 -2.43 17.90 4.05
N VAL A 52 -2.61 18.71 3.03
CA VAL A 52 -2.17 18.40 1.67
C VAL A 52 -0.75 18.89 1.47
N VAL A 53 0.14 17.98 1.05
CA VAL A 53 1.55 18.30 0.78
C VAL A 53 1.81 18.25 -0.71
N ASP A 54 1.98 19.41 -1.32
CA ASP A 54 2.30 19.59 -2.74
C ASP A 54 3.81 19.43 -2.97
N ASP A 55 4.20 18.35 -3.63
CA ASP A 55 5.60 18.01 -3.95
C ASP A 55 6.10 18.75 -5.21
N GLY A 56 5.78 20.05 -5.33
CA GLY A 56 6.25 20.91 -6.42
C GLY A 56 5.45 20.77 -7.71
N SER A 57 4.14 20.59 -7.63
CA SER A 57 3.26 20.53 -8.83
C SER A 57 3.39 21.75 -9.71
N THR A 58 3.25 21.56 -11.02
CA THR A 58 3.15 22.65 -12.03
C THR A 58 1.75 23.23 -12.11
N GLU A 59 0.74 22.49 -11.67
CA GLU A 59 -0.65 22.92 -11.58
C GLU A 59 -0.94 23.57 -10.22
N PRO A 60 -1.86 24.56 -10.15
CA PRO A 60 -2.22 25.20 -8.88
C PRO A 60 -3.00 24.26 -7.97
N VAL A 61 -2.40 23.81 -6.88
CA VAL A 61 -2.98 22.90 -5.89
C VAL A 61 -3.68 23.67 -4.76
N GLU A 62 -3.06 24.73 -4.24
CA GLU A 62 -3.53 25.50 -3.08
C GLU A 62 -5.00 25.94 -3.17
N PRO A 63 -5.50 26.52 -4.28
CA PRO A 63 -6.90 26.95 -4.37
C PRO A 63 -7.89 25.80 -4.20
N ILE A 64 -7.50 24.59 -4.63
CA ILE A 64 -8.34 23.40 -4.48
C ILE A 64 -8.43 22.99 -3.01
N VAL A 65 -7.31 23.05 -2.29
CA VAL A 65 -7.23 22.66 -0.87
C VAL A 65 -8.02 23.64 0.00
N VAL A 66 -7.79 24.93 -0.18
CA VAL A 66 -8.46 26.02 0.55
C VAL A 66 -9.98 25.99 0.34
N GLN A 67 -10.45 25.66 -0.88
CA GLN A 67 -11.88 25.52 -1.17
C GLN A 67 -12.57 24.45 -0.30
N HIS A 68 -11.82 23.44 0.16
CA HIS A 68 -12.34 22.36 1.02
C HIS A 68 -12.10 22.64 2.52
N GLY A 69 -11.47 23.76 2.88
CA GLY A 69 -11.19 24.15 4.27
C GLY A 69 -10.05 23.35 4.91
N PHE A 70 -9.14 22.78 4.12
CA PHE A 70 -8.01 21.99 4.59
C PHE A 70 -6.69 22.76 4.56
N ASP A 71 -5.70 22.27 5.30
CA ASP A 71 -4.37 22.86 5.34
C ASP A 71 -3.54 22.49 4.12
N TYR A 72 -2.73 23.44 3.68
CA TYR A 72 -1.85 23.30 2.52
C TYR A 72 -0.39 23.56 2.88
N MET A 73 0.49 22.76 2.30
CA MET A 73 1.93 22.96 2.36
C MET A 73 2.55 22.63 1.00
N ARG A 74 3.36 23.54 0.47
CA ARG A 74 4.20 23.28 -0.71
C ARG A 74 5.63 23.03 -0.29
N ILE A 75 6.27 22.07 -0.91
CA ILE A 75 7.70 21.79 -0.78
C ILE A 75 8.36 21.88 -2.16
N ASP A 76 9.67 22.19 -2.17
CA ASP A 76 10.44 22.18 -3.40
C ASP A 76 10.55 20.74 -3.90
N GLY A 77 10.03 20.47 -5.08
CA GLY A 77 9.95 19.13 -5.64
C GLY A 77 10.41 19.04 -7.08
N PRO A 78 10.16 17.86 -7.69
CA PRO A 78 9.64 16.62 -7.08
C PRO A 78 10.69 15.84 -6.29
N GLY A 79 10.34 15.48 -5.06
CA GLY A 79 11.17 14.64 -4.18
C GLY A 79 10.57 13.25 -3.89
N GLY A 80 9.33 13.04 -4.33
CA GLY A 80 8.58 11.79 -4.19
C GLY A 80 7.68 11.73 -2.95
N PRO A 81 6.75 10.76 -2.92
CA PRO A 81 5.71 10.69 -1.89
C PRO A 81 6.26 10.39 -0.49
N ALA A 82 7.36 9.67 -0.37
CA ALA A 82 8.04 9.44 0.91
C ALA A 82 8.42 10.76 1.57
N ARG A 83 9.11 11.64 0.83
CA ARG A 83 9.51 12.97 1.30
C ARG A 83 8.30 13.85 1.61
N ALA A 84 7.31 13.86 0.74
CA ALA A 84 6.10 14.66 0.96
C ALA A 84 5.39 14.24 2.25
N ARG A 85 5.19 12.94 2.48
CA ARG A 85 4.58 12.41 3.70
C ARG A 85 5.42 12.74 4.94
N ASN A 86 6.74 12.58 4.91
CA ASN A 86 7.62 12.92 6.02
C ASN A 86 7.52 14.42 6.40
N ARG A 87 7.50 15.32 5.40
CA ARG A 87 7.33 16.76 5.65
C ARG A 87 5.94 17.08 6.21
N GLY A 88 4.91 16.38 5.74
CA GLY A 88 3.55 16.49 6.29
C GLY A 88 3.49 16.08 7.75
N VAL A 89 4.04 14.92 8.09
CA VAL A 89 4.07 14.40 9.47
C VAL A 89 4.78 15.34 10.44
N ALA A 90 5.82 16.06 10.00
CA ALA A 90 6.50 17.05 10.81
C ALA A 90 5.63 18.28 11.19
N ARG A 91 4.52 18.51 10.49
CA ARG A 91 3.60 19.64 10.69
C ARG A 91 2.35 19.28 11.47
N VAL A 92 1.85 18.07 11.33
CA VAL A 92 0.62 17.62 11.98
C VAL A 92 0.89 17.08 13.40
N LYS A 93 -0.16 17.05 14.23
CA LYS A 93 -0.04 16.70 15.66
C LYS A 93 -0.93 15.53 16.11
N GLY A 94 -1.79 15.02 15.24
CA GLY A 94 -2.71 13.94 15.57
C GLY A 94 -2.03 12.73 16.20
N LYS A 95 -2.75 12.08 17.10
CA LYS A 95 -2.27 10.88 17.79
C LYS A 95 -1.95 9.76 16.79
N TYR A 96 -2.78 9.63 15.76
CA TYR A 96 -2.59 8.69 14.65
C TYR A 96 -2.45 9.45 13.34
N LEU A 97 -1.49 9.06 12.53
CA LEU A 97 -1.30 9.53 11.17
C LEU A 97 -2.15 8.68 10.24
N VAL A 98 -2.91 9.30 9.35
CA VAL A 98 -3.61 8.62 8.27
C VAL A 98 -3.01 9.08 6.95
N PHE A 99 -2.52 8.15 6.15
CA PHE A 99 -1.99 8.41 4.82
C PHE A 99 -3.05 8.04 3.78
N ILE A 100 -3.36 8.99 2.91
CA ILE A 100 -4.29 8.81 1.79
C ILE A 100 -3.63 9.37 0.53
N ASP A 101 -3.54 8.56 -0.53
CA ASP A 101 -3.02 9.03 -1.81
C ASP A 101 -4.02 9.99 -2.48
N ALA A 102 -3.52 10.97 -3.24
CA ALA A 102 -4.36 11.98 -3.92
C ALA A 102 -5.34 11.38 -4.95
N ASP A 103 -5.11 10.14 -5.41
CA ASP A 103 -5.97 9.38 -6.32
C ASP A 103 -6.86 8.33 -5.61
N VAL A 104 -7.04 8.50 -4.29
CA VAL A 104 -7.89 7.65 -3.45
C VAL A 104 -9.07 8.44 -2.90
N VAL A 105 -10.26 7.90 -3.02
CA VAL A 105 -11.51 8.43 -2.49
C VAL A 105 -11.94 7.58 -1.31
N VAL A 106 -11.91 8.15 -0.12
CA VAL A 106 -12.35 7.47 1.10
C VAL A 106 -13.88 7.34 1.13
N HIS A 107 -14.39 6.27 1.74
CA HIS A 107 -15.82 6.19 2.08
C HIS A 107 -16.10 7.09 3.28
N ARG A 108 -17.36 7.48 3.48
CA ARG A 108 -17.75 8.39 4.57
C ARG A 108 -17.32 7.88 5.94
N ASP A 109 -17.34 6.56 6.14
CA ASP A 109 -17.02 5.87 7.38
C ASP A 109 -15.56 5.37 7.46
N THR A 110 -14.68 5.75 6.52
CA THR A 110 -13.28 5.29 6.50
C THR A 110 -12.51 5.79 7.73
N LEU A 111 -12.62 7.08 8.05
CA LEU A 111 -11.89 7.67 9.19
C LEU A 111 -12.45 7.17 10.52
N SER A 112 -13.76 7.10 10.68
CA SER A 112 -14.40 6.54 11.88
C SER A 112 -14.04 5.07 12.09
N LYS A 113 -13.89 4.29 11.02
CA LYS A 113 -13.43 2.90 11.11
C LYS A 113 -11.96 2.78 11.52
N PHE A 114 -11.07 3.65 11.03
CA PHE A 114 -9.69 3.71 11.55
C PHE A 114 -9.68 4.00 13.05
N ALA A 115 -10.41 5.03 13.48
CA ALA A 115 -10.54 5.37 14.89
C ALA A 115 -11.08 4.21 15.72
N ALA A 116 -12.13 3.54 15.24
CA ALA A 116 -12.74 2.40 15.91
C ALA A 116 -11.77 1.22 16.10
N VAL A 117 -10.93 0.91 15.11
CA VAL A 117 -9.94 -0.18 15.23
C VAL A 117 -8.92 0.15 16.34
N PHE A 118 -8.39 1.37 16.40
CA PHE A 118 -7.45 1.77 17.44
C PHE A 118 -8.10 1.87 18.82
N CYS A 119 -9.38 2.24 18.91
CA CYS A 119 -10.11 2.28 20.15
C CYS A 119 -10.47 0.87 20.67
N ALA A 120 -10.75 -0.06 19.77
CA ALA A 120 -11.13 -1.43 20.13
C ALA A 120 -9.96 -2.24 20.69
N ASP A 121 -8.75 -1.99 20.22
CA ASP A 121 -7.54 -2.71 20.66
C ASP A 121 -6.33 -1.77 20.68
N SER A 122 -5.92 -1.37 21.87
CA SER A 122 -4.76 -0.48 22.10
C SER A 122 -3.42 -1.14 21.77
N THR A 123 -3.38 -2.44 21.49
CA THR A 123 -2.16 -3.14 21.08
C THR A 123 -1.84 -2.93 19.59
N ILE A 124 -2.82 -2.47 18.80
CA ILE A 124 -2.63 -2.21 17.39
C ILE A 124 -1.86 -0.90 17.21
N ASP A 125 -0.74 -0.99 16.50
CA ASP A 125 0.16 0.13 16.25
C ASP A 125 -0.05 0.76 14.86
N ALA A 126 -0.49 -0.05 13.87
CA ALA A 126 -0.84 0.43 12.54
C ALA A 126 -2.00 -0.37 11.92
N VAL A 127 -2.78 0.30 11.07
CA VAL A 127 -3.93 -0.28 10.37
C VAL A 127 -3.78 -0.02 8.87
N VAL A 128 -3.95 -1.07 8.09
CA VAL A 128 -3.99 -1.02 6.63
C VAL A 128 -5.44 -1.19 6.20
N GLY A 129 -5.95 -0.25 5.40
CA GLY A 129 -7.26 -0.34 4.77
C GLY A 129 -7.24 -1.21 3.51
N SER A 130 -8.30 -1.15 2.74
CA SER A 130 -8.47 -1.90 1.49
C SER A 130 -9.10 -1.03 0.41
N TYR A 131 -8.75 -1.29 -0.85
CA TYR A 131 -9.62 -0.82 -1.93
C TYR A 131 -10.93 -1.58 -1.91
N ASP A 132 -11.98 -0.91 -2.36
CA ASP A 132 -13.30 -1.52 -2.51
C ASP A 132 -13.39 -2.38 -3.78
N GLU A 133 -14.53 -3.07 -3.93
CA GLU A 133 -14.85 -3.94 -5.04
C GLU A 133 -15.44 -3.21 -6.27
N THR A 134 -15.55 -1.87 -6.22
CA THR A 134 -16.16 -1.03 -7.24
C THR A 134 -15.15 -0.04 -7.83
N PRO A 135 -14.15 -0.51 -8.60
CA PRO A 135 -13.14 0.36 -9.21
C PRO A 135 -13.77 1.45 -10.07
N ALA A 136 -13.35 2.70 -9.89
CA ALA A 136 -13.92 3.85 -10.60
C ALA A 136 -13.69 3.82 -12.12
N GLU A 137 -12.54 3.26 -12.57
CA GLU A 137 -12.17 3.21 -13.98
C GLU A 137 -12.68 1.94 -14.66
N PRO A 138 -13.46 2.02 -15.76
CA PRO A 138 -14.12 0.87 -16.36
C PRO A 138 -13.21 0.01 -17.25
N SER A 139 -11.97 0.46 -17.53
CA SER A 139 -11.05 -0.28 -18.40
C SER A 139 -10.67 -1.63 -17.79
N PHE A 140 -10.47 -2.65 -18.64
CA PHE A 140 -10.12 -4.00 -18.18
C PHE A 140 -8.92 -4.02 -17.25
N PHE A 141 -7.85 -3.31 -17.56
CA PHE A 141 -6.63 -3.30 -16.74
C PHE A 141 -6.85 -2.63 -15.39
N SER A 142 -7.65 -1.58 -15.31
CA SER A 142 -8.01 -0.91 -14.06
C SER A 142 -8.89 -1.81 -13.20
N GLN A 143 -9.92 -2.41 -13.77
CA GLN A 143 -10.79 -3.37 -13.08
C GLN A 143 -9.98 -4.57 -12.55
N TYR A 144 -9.16 -5.19 -13.42
CA TYR A 144 -8.30 -6.30 -13.03
C TYR A 144 -7.37 -5.93 -11.87
N LYS A 145 -6.64 -4.81 -11.97
CA LYS A 145 -5.63 -4.44 -10.98
C LYS A 145 -6.26 -4.10 -9.62
N ASN A 146 -7.37 -3.35 -9.61
CA ASN A 146 -8.04 -2.98 -8.37
C ASN A 146 -8.74 -4.18 -7.71
N LEU A 147 -9.45 -5.02 -8.48
CA LEU A 147 -10.09 -6.23 -7.96
C LEU A 147 -9.04 -7.26 -7.46
N PHE A 148 -7.86 -7.33 -8.11
CA PHE A 148 -6.76 -8.14 -7.62
C PHE A 148 -6.28 -7.67 -6.25
N HIS A 149 -6.07 -6.36 -6.06
CA HIS A 149 -5.70 -5.79 -4.76
C HIS A 149 -6.80 -6.05 -3.71
N HIS A 150 -8.05 -5.79 -4.06
CA HIS A 150 -9.18 -6.06 -3.16
C HIS A 150 -9.18 -7.53 -2.72
N TYR A 151 -9.12 -8.47 -3.66
CA TYR A 151 -9.07 -9.92 -3.34
C TYR A 151 -7.94 -10.25 -2.37
N VAL A 152 -6.72 -9.77 -2.64
CA VAL A 152 -5.56 -10.03 -1.77
C VAL A 152 -5.79 -9.48 -0.37
N HIS A 153 -6.38 -8.29 -0.24
CA HIS A 153 -6.69 -7.72 1.07
C HIS A 153 -7.76 -8.51 1.80
N GLN A 154 -8.83 -8.97 1.11
CA GLN A 154 -9.88 -9.77 1.75
C GLN A 154 -9.37 -11.11 2.31
N ILE A 155 -8.48 -11.81 1.59
CA ILE A 155 -7.98 -13.12 2.03
C ILE A 155 -6.82 -13.06 3.02
N ASN A 156 -6.32 -11.87 3.34
CA ASN A 156 -5.22 -11.64 4.27
C ASN A 156 -5.61 -10.71 5.43
N ALA A 157 -6.91 -10.61 5.75
CA ALA A 157 -7.38 -9.85 6.91
C ALA A 157 -6.68 -10.29 8.21
N GLY A 158 -6.45 -9.35 9.12
CA GLY A 158 -5.77 -9.59 10.40
C GLY A 158 -4.31 -9.14 10.38
N GLN A 159 -3.47 -9.79 11.18
CA GLN A 159 -2.08 -9.37 11.35
C GLN A 159 -1.27 -9.54 10.06
N VAL A 160 -0.52 -8.50 9.69
CA VAL A 160 0.37 -8.45 8.52
C VAL A 160 1.74 -7.89 8.91
N SER A 161 2.74 -8.10 8.05
CA SER A 161 4.12 -7.63 8.27
C SER A 161 4.51 -6.44 7.38
N THR A 162 3.57 -5.85 6.68
CA THR A 162 3.82 -4.71 5.79
C THR A 162 2.78 -3.61 6.04
N PHE A 163 3.17 -2.37 5.82
CA PHE A 163 2.27 -1.24 5.84
C PHE A 163 1.95 -0.79 4.41
N TRP A 164 0.81 -0.15 4.20
CA TRP A 164 0.42 0.42 2.92
C TRP A 164 -0.15 1.82 3.12
N SER A 165 0.54 2.81 2.58
CA SER A 165 0.25 4.23 2.79
C SER A 165 -0.79 4.82 1.83
N GLY A 166 -1.30 4.06 0.86
CA GLY A 166 -2.36 4.52 -0.03
C GLY A 166 -3.72 4.70 0.67
N CYS A 167 -3.97 3.91 1.72
CA CYS A 167 -5.06 4.06 2.68
C CYS A 167 -4.66 3.31 3.95
N GLY A 168 -3.88 3.94 4.82
CA GLY A 168 -3.36 3.33 6.03
C GLY A 168 -3.18 4.33 7.15
N ALA A 169 -3.23 3.84 8.39
CA ALA A 169 -3.04 4.65 9.59
C ALA A 169 -1.98 4.04 10.51
N MET A 170 -1.22 4.88 11.21
CA MET A 170 -0.16 4.45 12.12
C MET A 170 -0.06 5.42 13.30
N ARG A 171 0.32 4.93 14.47
CA ARG A 171 0.68 5.77 15.61
C ARG A 171 1.78 6.75 15.22
N ARG A 172 1.57 8.04 15.52
CA ARG A 172 2.51 9.11 15.17
C ARG A 172 3.86 8.95 15.87
N ASP A 173 3.86 8.60 17.16
CA ASP A 173 5.08 8.37 17.94
C ASP A 173 5.91 7.21 17.35
N LEU A 174 5.26 6.14 16.92
CA LEU A 174 5.90 5.00 16.27
C LEU A 174 6.52 5.39 14.92
N PHE A 175 5.78 6.10 14.08
CA PHE A 175 6.28 6.59 12.79
C PHE A 175 7.55 7.43 12.94
N LEU A 176 7.54 8.35 13.93
CA LEU A 176 8.69 9.20 14.23
C LEU A 176 9.86 8.42 14.84
N ALA A 177 9.60 7.45 15.70
CA ALA A 177 10.63 6.60 16.30
C ALA A 177 11.39 5.78 15.27
N PHE A 178 10.72 5.37 14.18
CA PHE A 178 11.34 4.68 13.04
C PHE A 178 11.97 5.62 12.00
N GLY A 179 11.90 6.95 12.21
CA GLY A 179 12.48 7.95 11.31
C GLY A 179 11.65 8.22 10.04
N GLY A 180 10.43 7.70 9.98
CA GLY A 180 9.53 7.86 8.84
C GLY A 180 9.89 6.97 7.63
N PHE A 181 9.50 7.43 6.44
CA PHE A 181 9.83 6.75 5.17
C PHE A 181 11.25 7.09 4.73
N ASP A 182 11.98 6.13 4.14
CA ASP A 182 13.32 6.36 3.58
C ASP A 182 13.24 7.18 2.27
N GLU A 183 13.24 8.51 2.39
CA GLU A 183 13.10 9.45 1.27
C GLU A 183 14.34 9.52 0.38
N GLU A 184 15.50 9.10 0.87
CA GLU A 184 16.73 9.06 0.09
C GLU A 184 16.75 7.88 -0.87
N ARG A 185 16.27 6.73 -0.42
CA ARG A 185 16.15 5.50 -1.22
C ARG A 185 14.98 5.55 -2.17
N TYR A 186 13.84 6.10 -1.74
CA TYR A 186 12.59 6.11 -2.50
C TYR A 186 12.21 7.52 -2.94
N ARG A 187 12.96 8.06 -3.91
CA ARG A 187 12.72 9.40 -4.50
C ARG A 187 11.54 9.43 -5.48
N ARG A 188 10.88 8.31 -5.71
CA ARG A 188 9.67 8.13 -6.52
C ARG A 188 8.77 7.08 -5.86
N PRO A 189 7.46 7.02 -6.22
CA PRO A 189 6.56 6.01 -5.66
C PRO A 189 7.13 4.60 -5.84
N ALA A 190 7.33 3.86 -4.73
CA ALA A 190 7.89 2.50 -4.77
C ALA A 190 7.34 1.63 -3.63
N ILE A 191 8.19 1.23 -2.69
CA ILE A 191 7.85 0.35 -1.56
C ILE A 191 8.29 0.96 -0.21
N GLU A 192 8.34 2.28 -0.12
CA GLU A 192 8.75 3.01 1.08
C GLU A 192 7.92 2.62 2.31
N ASP A 193 6.64 2.39 2.08
CA ASP A 193 5.68 1.99 3.11
C ASP A 193 5.81 0.50 3.49
N ILE A 194 6.04 -0.36 2.52
CA ILE A 194 6.33 -1.78 2.75
C ILE A 194 7.63 -1.95 3.55
N GLU A 195 8.67 -1.17 3.23
CA GLU A 195 9.93 -1.21 3.98
C GLU A 195 9.73 -0.77 5.43
N LEU A 196 9.08 0.37 5.68
CA LEU A 196 8.76 0.83 7.04
C LEU A 196 7.94 -0.23 7.79
N GLY A 197 6.86 -0.76 7.18
CA GLY A 197 6.03 -1.79 7.78
C GLY A 197 6.82 -3.06 8.12
N THR A 198 7.77 -3.45 7.26
CA THR A 198 8.65 -4.61 7.53
C THR A 198 9.49 -4.40 8.78
N TRP A 199 10.09 -3.21 8.97
CA TRP A 199 10.90 -2.91 10.15
C TRP A 199 10.04 -2.78 11.41
N VAL A 200 8.89 -2.14 11.33
CA VAL A 200 7.91 -2.02 12.43
C VAL A 200 7.45 -3.40 12.91
N SER A 201 7.07 -4.27 11.98
CA SER A 201 6.67 -5.64 12.32
C SER A 201 7.81 -6.49 12.87
N ALA A 202 9.03 -6.36 12.32
CA ALA A 202 10.21 -7.06 12.82
C ALA A 202 10.61 -6.65 14.24
N ALA A 203 10.29 -5.41 14.65
CA ALA A 203 10.49 -4.92 16.01
C ALA A 203 9.38 -5.33 16.99
N GLY A 204 8.40 -6.13 16.56
CA GLY A 204 7.33 -6.68 17.39
C GLY A 204 6.07 -5.84 17.49
N PHE A 205 5.95 -4.72 16.76
CA PHE A 205 4.74 -3.91 16.71
C PHE A 205 3.67 -4.53 15.83
N GLN A 206 2.39 -4.27 16.14
CA GLN A 206 1.27 -4.90 15.48
C GLN A 206 0.72 -4.06 14.34
N ILE A 207 0.76 -4.61 13.12
CA ILE A 207 0.12 -4.06 11.94
C ILE A 207 -1.07 -4.94 11.57
N VAL A 208 -2.25 -4.36 11.42
CA VAL A 208 -3.49 -5.09 11.10
C VAL A 208 -4.04 -4.63 9.76
N LEU A 209 -4.29 -5.57 8.86
CA LEU A 209 -5.09 -5.35 7.65
C LEU A 209 -6.57 -5.48 7.99
N ALA A 210 -7.29 -4.36 7.88
CA ALA A 210 -8.71 -4.20 8.21
C ALA A 210 -9.54 -3.97 6.94
N PRO A 211 -10.02 -5.02 6.25
CA PRO A 211 -10.70 -4.90 4.95
C PRO A 211 -12.02 -4.11 4.99
N GLN A 212 -12.59 -3.91 6.18
CA GLN A 212 -13.78 -3.07 6.38
C GLN A 212 -13.47 -1.58 6.27
N VAL A 213 -12.21 -1.16 6.40
CA VAL A 213 -11.75 0.21 6.16
C VAL A 213 -11.53 0.36 4.67
N LYS A 214 -12.52 0.89 3.96
CA LYS A 214 -12.55 0.90 2.49
C LYS A 214 -12.28 2.27 1.89
N ALA A 215 -11.67 2.26 0.70
CA ALA A 215 -11.51 3.42 -0.16
C ALA A 215 -11.57 3.01 -1.64
N THR A 216 -11.97 3.91 -2.51
CA THR A 216 -12.02 3.69 -3.97
C THR A 216 -10.78 4.28 -4.63
N HIS A 217 -10.08 3.50 -5.44
CA HIS A 217 -8.90 3.95 -6.19
C HIS A 217 -9.30 4.48 -7.57
N LEU A 218 -8.88 5.69 -7.90
CA LEU A 218 -9.25 6.37 -9.13
C LEU A 218 -8.28 6.14 -10.29
N LYS A 219 -7.11 5.57 -10.02
CA LYS A 219 -6.04 5.45 -11.00
C LYS A 219 -6.43 4.62 -12.21
N ARG A 220 -6.20 5.18 -13.40
CA ARG A 220 -6.32 4.46 -14.66
C ARG A 220 -5.07 3.61 -14.88
N TRP A 221 -5.26 2.30 -15.02
CA TRP A 221 -4.20 1.36 -15.35
C TRP A 221 -4.21 0.97 -16.83
N THR A 222 -3.02 0.81 -17.37
CA THR A 222 -2.74 0.19 -18.67
C THR A 222 -1.82 -1.00 -18.45
N LEU A 223 -1.72 -1.91 -19.42
CA LEU A 223 -0.78 -3.04 -19.33
C LEU A 223 0.64 -2.56 -19.05
N TRP A 224 1.08 -1.53 -19.76
CA TRP A 224 2.42 -0.97 -19.59
C TRP A 224 2.62 -0.38 -18.18
N SER A 225 1.66 0.37 -17.66
CA SER A 225 1.77 0.94 -16.31
C SER A 225 1.76 -0.14 -15.22
N ILE A 226 1.01 -1.24 -15.42
CA ILE A 226 1.04 -2.41 -14.52
C ILE A 226 2.44 -3.02 -14.53
N LEU A 227 2.98 -3.37 -15.70
CA LEU A 227 4.30 -3.99 -15.82
C LEU A 227 5.40 -3.11 -15.25
N LYS A 228 5.40 -1.81 -15.59
CA LYS A 228 6.38 -0.85 -15.06
C LYS A 228 6.32 -0.79 -13.53
N THR A 229 5.14 -0.60 -12.96
CA THR A 229 4.97 -0.47 -11.51
C THR A 229 5.27 -1.78 -10.79
N ASP A 230 4.75 -2.90 -11.27
CA ASP A 230 4.90 -4.19 -10.58
C ASP A 230 6.33 -4.73 -10.68
N ILE A 231 7.06 -4.46 -11.77
CA ILE A 231 8.45 -4.93 -11.94
C ILE A 231 9.43 -3.96 -11.29
N PHE A 232 9.42 -2.68 -11.71
CA PHE A 232 10.51 -1.75 -11.40
C PHE A 232 10.27 -0.92 -10.13
N ASP A 233 9.01 -0.58 -9.84
CA ASP A 233 8.70 0.24 -8.68
C ASP A 233 8.37 -0.61 -7.44
N ARG A 234 7.98 -1.90 -7.61
CA ARG A 234 7.60 -2.79 -6.50
C ARG A 234 8.43 -4.07 -6.45
N GLY A 235 8.38 -4.91 -7.49
CA GLY A 235 8.91 -6.29 -7.44
C GLY A 235 10.42 -6.36 -7.20
N ILE A 236 11.22 -5.69 -8.03
CA ILE A 236 12.68 -5.65 -7.88
C ILE A 236 13.08 -5.03 -6.53
N PRO A 237 12.56 -3.83 -6.13
CA PRO A 237 12.84 -3.27 -4.81
C PRO A 237 12.43 -4.20 -3.66
N TRP A 238 11.30 -4.89 -3.77
CA TRP A 238 10.84 -5.82 -2.73
C TRP A 238 11.78 -7.02 -2.55
N ILE A 239 12.25 -7.63 -3.64
CA ILE A 239 13.24 -8.72 -3.54
C ILE A 239 14.52 -8.22 -2.86
N LYS A 240 15.00 -7.02 -3.21
CA LYS A 240 16.16 -6.41 -2.56
C LYS A 240 15.93 -6.16 -1.06
N LEU A 241 14.74 -5.71 -0.69
CA LEU A 241 14.34 -5.53 0.71
C LEU A 241 14.36 -6.88 1.45
N MET A 242 13.75 -7.93 0.89
CA MET A 242 13.74 -9.27 1.50
C MET A 242 15.15 -9.81 1.74
N LEU A 243 16.06 -9.63 0.78
CA LEU A 243 17.46 -10.06 0.92
C LEU A 243 18.21 -9.26 2.00
N ARG A 244 17.92 -7.96 2.14
CA ARG A 244 18.49 -7.13 3.21
C ARG A 244 17.94 -7.49 4.59
N ALA A 245 16.64 -7.75 4.67
CA ALA A 245 15.96 -8.08 5.94
C ALA A 245 16.26 -9.50 6.44
N GLY A 246 16.86 -10.35 5.61
CA GLY A 246 17.15 -11.75 5.98
C GLY A 246 15.90 -12.61 6.22
N ALA A 247 14.72 -12.10 5.85
CA ALA A 247 13.44 -12.72 6.12
C ALA A 247 12.65 -12.96 4.83
N ALA A 248 12.29 -14.21 4.58
CA ALA A 248 11.29 -14.55 3.58
C ALA A 248 9.89 -14.26 4.18
N ALA A 249 9.36 -13.06 3.95
CA ALA A 249 7.99 -12.74 4.34
C ALA A 249 7.04 -13.80 3.74
N ASN A 250 6.25 -14.45 4.60
CA ASN A 250 5.24 -15.44 4.18
C ASN A 250 3.82 -14.85 4.26
N THR A 251 3.70 -13.56 3.94
CA THR A 251 2.45 -12.80 4.01
C THR A 251 2.07 -12.24 2.64
N LEU A 252 0.81 -11.89 2.47
CA LEU A 252 0.25 -11.34 1.24
C LEU A 252 0.62 -12.21 0.01
N ASN A 253 1.29 -11.61 -0.98
CA ASN A 253 1.65 -12.26 -2.24
C ASN A 253 2.93 -13.12 -2.17
N ALA A 254 3.59 -13.23 -1.00
CA ALA A 254 4.84 -13.98 -0.84
C ALA A 254 4.65 -15.39 -0.25
N LYS A 255 3.40 -15.88 -0.15
CA LYS A 255 3.07 -17.23 0.36
C LYS A 255 3.77 -18.33 -0.47
N SER A 256 4.09 -19.46 0.17
CA SER A 256 4.77 -20.59 -0.47
C SER A 256 4.02 -21.11 -1.71
N SER A 257 2.67 -21.13 -1.69
CA SER A 257 1.86 -21.50 -2.85
C SER A 257 2.09 -20.60 -4.06
N GLN A 258 2.29 -19.30 -3.86
CA GLN A 258 2.56 -18.35 -4.94
C GLN A 258 3.96 -18.56 -5.54
N ARG A 259 4.95 -18.94 -4.71
CA ARG A 259 6.31 -19.29 -5.18
C ARG A 259 6.28 -20.53 -6.07
N ILE A 260 5.46 -21.55 -5.72
CA ILE A 260 5.25 -22.72 -6.57
C ILE A 260 4.64 -22.31 -7.91
N CYS A 261 3.62 -21.43 -7.92
CA CYS A 261 3.02 -20.94 -9.16
C CYS A 261 4.04 -20.21 -10.05
N VAL A 262 4.95 -19.43 -9.46
CA VAL A 262 6.08 -18.79 -10.19
C VAL A 262 6.94 -19.85 -10.84
N ALA A 263 7.39 -20.86 -10.10
CA ALA A 263 8.25 -21.92 -10.63
C ALA A 263 7.57 -22.72 -11.77
N LEU A 264 6.30 -23.10 -11.59
CA LEU A 264 5.51 -23.80 -12.60
C LEU A 264 5.32 -22.98 -13.88
N THR A 265 5.07 -21.66 -13.74
CA THR A 265 4.92 -20.75 -14.89
C THR A 265 6.23 -20.61 -15.66
N TRP A 266 7.38 -20.54 -14.99
CA TRP A 266 8.68 -20.47 -15.65
C TRP A 266 9.04 -21.79 -16.33
N LEU A 267 8.74 -22.93 -15.71
CA LEU A 267 8.89 -24.25 -16.34
C LEU A 267 8.03 -24.38 -17.59
N ALA A 268 6.75 -23.97 -17.52
CA ALA A 268 5.88 -23.92 -18.69
C ALA A 268 6.46 -23.04 -19.80
N SER A 269 6.99 -21.86 -19.45
CA SER A 269 7.59 -20.94 -20.42
C SER A 269 8.85 -21.54 -21.08
N ALA A 270 9.63 -22.31 -20.35
CA ALA A 270 10.81 -23.01 -20.87
C ALA A 270 10.44 -24.15 -21.83
N LEU A 271 9.26 -24.79 -21.64
CA LEU A 271 8.77 -25.87 -22.49
C LEU A 271 8.18 -25.33 -23.81
N LEU A 272 7.63 -24.11 -23.84
CA LEU A 272 6.96 -23.55 -25.02
C LEU A 272 7.83 -23.56 -26.28
N PRO A 273 9.10 -23.11 -26.30
CA PRO A 273 9.95 -23.15 -27.49
C PRO A 273 10.20 -24.58 -27.99
N LEU A 274 10.24 -25.58 -27.09
CA LEU A 274 10.49 -26.97 -27.43
C LEU A 274 9.30 -27.60 -28.21
N THR A 275 8.13 -26.95 -28.20
CA THR A 275 6.95 -27.40 -28.94
C THR A 275 7.21 -27.48 -30.44
N LEU A 276 8.17 -26.70 -30.97
CA LEU A 276 8.56 -26.73 -32.38
C LEU A 276 9.14 -28.08 -32.81
N TRP A 277 9.74 -28.81 -31.88
CA TRP A 277 10.36 -30.12 -32.12
C TRP A 277 9.59 -31.28 -31.48
N TRP A 278 8.96 -31.01 -30.32
CA TRP A 278 8.23 -32.01 -29.54
C TRP A 278 6.84 -31.46 -29.14
N PRO A 279 5.76 -31.83 -29.85
CA PRO A 279 4.40 -31.38 -29.51
C PRO A 279 4.00 -31.72 -28.05
N ALA A 280 4.53 -32.80 -27.48
CA ALA A 280 4.31 -33.19 -26.09
C ALA A 280 4.78 -32.11 -25.11
N ALA A 281 5.81 -31.31 -25.46
CA ALA A 281 6.26 -30.20 -24.60
C ALA A 281 5.19 -29.10 -24.48
N GLY A 282 4.45 -28.83 -25.57
CA GLY A 282 3.31 -27.91 -25.54
C GLY A 282 2.16 -28.40 -24.66
N ILE A 283 1.86 -29.69 -24.74
CA ILE A 283 0.84 -30.31 -23.86
C ILE A 283 1.28 -30.17 -22.40
N ALA A 284 2.54 -30.48 -22.09
CA ALA A 284 3.08 -30.35 -20.75
C ALA A 284 3.02 -28.90 -20.24
N ALA A 285 3.37 -27.92 -21.08
CA ALA A 285 3.26 -26.51 -20.74
C ALA A 285 1.82 -26.09 -20.40
N LEU A 286 0.84 -26.52 -21.21
CA LEU A 286 -0.58 -26.26 -20.94
C LEU A 286 -1.07 -26.94 -19.67
N LEU A 287 -0.63 -28.14 -19.36
CA LEU A 287 -0.95 -28.82 -18.11
C LEU A 287 -0.40 -28.10 -16.90
N LEU A 288 0.84 -27.58 -16.97
CA LEU A 288 1.43 -26.74 -15.91
C LEU A 288 0.66 -25.46 -15.69
N LEU A 289 0.31 -24.73 -16.74
CA LEU A 289 -0.51 -23.50 -16.64
C LEU A 289 -1.92 -23.79 -16.13
N SER A 290 -2.50 -24.94 -16.50
CA SER A 290 -3.77 -25.40 -15.95
C SER A 290 -3.67 -25.71 -14.46
N LEU A 291 -2.56 -26.32 -14.02
CA LEU A 291 -2.28 -26.55 -12.61
C LEU A 291 -2.12 -25.24 -11.83
N VAL A 292 -1.38 -24.26 -12.38
CA VAL A 292 -1.28 -22.90 -11.79
C VAL A 292 -2.68 -22.31 -11.63
N SER A 293 -3.55 -22.46 -12.64
CA SER A 293 -4.93 -21.96 -12.58
C SER A 293 -5.76 -22.69 -11.54
N ALA A 294 -5.62 -24.00 -11.44
CA ALA A 294 -6.32 -24.83 -10.42
C ALA A 294 -5.89 -24.44 -8.99
N LEU A 295 -4.60 -24.22 -8.75
CA LEU A 295 -4.07 -23.76 -7.45
C LEU A 295 -4.62 -22.39 -7.05
N ASN A 296 -5.06 -21.59 -8.02
CA ASN A 296 -5.66 -20.26 -7.82
C ASN A 296 -7.16 -20.23 -8.11
N PHE A 297 -7.85 -21.36 -8.00
CA PHE A 297 -9.27 -21.49 -8.32
C PHE A 297 -10.15 -20.44 -7.59
N ASN A 298 -9.90 -20.19 -6.30
CA ASN A 298 -10.65 -19.20 -5.52
C ASN A 298 -10.49 -17.78 -6.06
N PHE A 299 -9.33 -17.42 -6.60
CA PHE A 299 -9.09 -16.16 -7.26
C PHE A 299 -9.97 -16.02 -8.50
N TYR A 300 -10.02 -17.01 -9.37
CA TYR A 300 -10.87 -16.96 -10.56
C TYR A 300 -12.35 -16.99 -10.22
N ARG A 301 -12.76 -17.79 -9.22
CA ARG A 301 -14.14 -17.78 -8.72
C ARG A 301 -14.57 -16.41 -8.22
N TYR A 302 -13.67 -15.68 -7.54
CA TYR A 302 -13.90 -14.30 -7.13
C TYR A 302 -14.17 -13.39 -8.35
N PHE A 303 -13.35 -13.46 -9.40
CA PHE A 303 -13.54 -12.67 -10.61
C PHE A 303 -14.82 -13.04 -11.37
N ILE A 304 -15.19 -14.32 -11.43
CA ILE A 304 -16.46 -14.76 -12.02
C ILE A 304 -17.63 -14.11 -11.27
N ALA A 305 -17.60 -14.10 -9.95
CA ALA A 305 -18.67 -13.53 -9.13
C ALA A 305 -18.82 -12.01 -9.29
N HIS A 306 -17.70 -11.27 -9.46
CA HIS A 306 -17.71 -9.81 -9.53
C HIS A 306 -17.81 -9.26 -10.96
N SER A 307 -17.27 -9.96 -11.95
CA SER A 307 -17.12 -9.42 -13.32
C SER A 307 -17.57 -10.39 -14.43
N GLY A 308 -18.01 -11.59 -14.04
CA GLY A 308 -18.51 -12.60 -14.98
C GLY A 308 -17.41 -13.41 -15.67
N VAL A 309 -17.86 -14.45 -16.40
CA VAL A 309 -16.97 -15.45 -17.03
C VAL A 309 -16.08 -14.83 -18.12
N TRP A 310 -16.64 -13.99 -18.99
CA TRP A 310 -15.88 -13.39 -20.11
C TRP A 310 -14.74 -12.48 -19.61
N PHE A 311 -14.96 -11.74 -18.54
CA PHE A 311 -13.91 -10.95 -17.92
C PHE A 311 -12.82 -11.86 -17.36
N THR A 312 -13.21 -12.93 -16.66
CA THR A 312 -12.30 -13.89 -16.02
C THR A 312 -11.45 -14.65 -17.02
N LEU A 313 -11.98 -14.98 -18.21
CA LEU A 313 -11.16 -15.57 -19.29
C LEU A 313 -10.00 -14.66 -19.72
N ARG A 314 -10.18 -13.34 -19.66
CA ARG A 314 -9.12 -12.36 -19.94
C ARG A 314 -8.17 -12.19 -18.74
N VAL A 315 -8.62 -12.48 -17.52
CA VAL A 315 -7.78 -12.47 -16.31
C VAL A 315 -6.77 -13.62 -16.31
N LEU A 316 -7.10 -14.79 -16.88
CA LEU A 316 -6.20 -15.95 -16.94
C LEU A 316 -4.79 -15.60 -17.50
N PRO A 317 -4.64 -15.09 -18.72
CA PRO A 317 -3.33 -14.76 -19.26
C PRO A 317 -2.64 -13.63 -18.48
N MET A 318 -3.40 -12.70 -17.91
CA MET A 318 -2.84 -11.64 -17.05
C MET A 318 -2.27 -12.20 -15.76
N HIS A 319 -2.91 -13.22 -15.18
CA HIS A 319 -2.43 -13.86 -13.95
C HIS A 319 -1.19 -14.74 -14.21
N TRP A 320 -1.12 -15.43 -15.36
CA TRP A 320 0.10 -16.13 -15.76
C TRP A 320 1.26 -15.15 -16.01
N LEU A 321 0.98 -14.03 -16.68
CA LEU A 321 1.94 -12.95 -16.86
C LEU A 321 2.42 -12.37 -15.52
N TYR A 322 1.51 -12.25 -14.52
CA TYR A 322 1.87 -11.86 -13.15
C TYR A 322 2.91 -12.81 -12.55
N PHE A 323 2.70 -14.13 -12.59
CA PHE A 323 3.67 -15.08 -12.08
C PHE A 323 4.99 -15.07 -12.86
N TRP A 324 4.90 -14.85 -14.18
CA TRP A 324 6.08 -14.75 -15.01
C TRP A 324 6.97 -13.56 -14.61
N TYR A 325 6.42 -12.37 -14.52
CA TYR A 325 7.23 -11.23 -14.12
C TYR A 325 7.61 -11.24 -12.62
N CYS A 326 6.88 -11.90 -11.75
CA CYS A 326 7.34 -12.17 -10.38
C CYS A 326 8.65 -12.96 -10.37
N GLY A 327 8.75 -14.03 -11.18
CA GLY A 327 10.00 -14.78 -11.34
C GLY A 327 11.14 -13.94 -11.93
N PHE A 328 10.83 -13.09 -12.91
CA PHE A 328 11.79 -12.12 -13.45
C PHE A 328 12.31 -11.18 -12.34
N CYS A 329 11.41 -10.66 -11.49
CA CYS A 329 11.80 -9.81 -10.36
C CYS A 329 12.70 -10.54 -9.37
N VAL A 330 12.48 -11.83 -9.11
CA VAL A 330 13.35 -12.64 -8.23
C VAL A 330 14.75 -12.71 -8.81
N ILE A 331 14.88 -13.09 -10.09
CA ILE A 331 16.19 -13.23 -10.76
C ILE A 331 16.90 -11.88 -10.80
N TRP A 332 16.22 -10.85 -11.36
CA TRP A 332 16.85 -9.55 -11.55
C TRP A 332 17.10 -8.80 -10.24
N GLY A 333 16.17 -8.89 -9.28
CA GLY A 333 16.30 -8.27 -7.97
C GLY A 333 17.46 -8.86 -7.17
N THR A 334 17.65 -10.20 -7.23
CA THR A 334 18.78 -10.89 -6.61
C THR A 334 20.09 -10.49 -7.27
N LEU A 335 20.16 -10.50 -8.60
CA LEU A 335 21.36 -10.09 -9.34
C LEU A 335 21.72 -8.63 -9.03
N ALA A 336 20.74 -7.72 -9.09
CA ALA A 336 20.96 -6.32 -8.79
C ALA A 336 21.43 -6.09 -7.35
N HIS A 337 20.88 -6.84 -6.38
CA HIS A 337 21.32 -6.78 -4.97
C HIS A 337 22.80 -7.14 -4.82
N HIS A 338 23.27 -8.18 -5.50
CA HIS A 338 24.68 -8.61 -5.42
C HIS A 338 25.64 -7.71 -6.22
N LEU A 339 25.15 -7.07 -7.28
CA LEU A 339 25.95 -6.14 -8.10
C LEU A 339 26.04 -4.73 -7.50
N GLU A 340 25.06 -4.33 -6.68
CA GLU A 340 25.17 -3.09 -5.93
C GLU A 340 26.33 -3.24 -4.94
N LYS A 341 27.42 -2.49 -5.18
CA LYS A 341 28.46 -2.32 -4.18
C LYS A 341 27.75 -1.90 -2.90
N GLN A 342 27.80 -2.73 -1.85
CA GLN A 342 27.35 -2.29 -0.54
C GLN A 342 28.05 -0.95 -0.30
N PRO A 343 27.33 0.16 -0.08
CA PRO A 343 27.99 1.38 0.37
C PRO A 343 28.82 0.95 1.58
N ALA A 344 30.11 1.33 1.58
CA ALA A 344 31.00 1.09 2.72
C ALA A 344 30.17 1.42 3.95
N LYS A 345 30.08 0.48 4.92
CA LYS A 345 29.26 0.61 6.12
C LYS A 345 29.42 2.03 6.66
N ALA A 346 28.51 2.92 6.26
CA ALA A 346 28.29 4.13 7.00
C ALA A 346 27.74 3.62 8.34
N GLU A 347 28.52 3.79 9.38
CA GLU A 347 28.08 3.56 10.76
C GLU A 347 26.78 4.37 10.92
N GLY A 348 25.64 3.69 10.87
CA GLY A 348 24.30 4.31 10.89
C GLY A 348 23.30 3.82 9.85
N SER A 349 23.67 2.99 8.85
CA SER A 349 22.76 2.54 7.79
C SER A 349 22.15 1.18 8.12
N ALA A 350 20.81 1.18 8.24
CA ALA A 350 19.90 0.03 8.16
C ALA A 350 20.15 -1.12 9.16
N GLN A 351 20.54 -0.80 10.38
CA GLN A 351 20.11 -1.59 11.53
C GLN A 351 18.64 -1.26 11.75
N VAL A 352 17.79 -2.28 11.99
CA VAL A 352 16.51 -2.08 12.67
C VAL A 352 16.77 -1.01 13.71
N PRO A 353 16.12 0.18 13.64
CA PRO A 353 16.33 1.17 14.68
C PRO A 353 16.19 0.40 16.01
N SER A 354 17.07 0.63 16.97
CA SER A 354 17.01 -0.04 18.29
C SER A 354 15.76 0.42 19.07
N VAL A 355 14.67 0.54 18.37
CA VAL A 355 13.33 0.84 18.84
C VAL A 355 12.76 -0.49 19.30
N SER A 356 12.99 -0.83 20.57
CA SER A 356 12.22 -1.88 21.23
C SER A 356 10.89 -1.29 21.71
N ALA A 357 9.89 -2.15 21.89
CA ALA A 357 8.59 -1.73 22.46
C ALA A 357 8.76 -1.03 23.82
N GLU A 358 9.90 -1.17 24.50
CA GLU A 358 10.25 -0.51 25.75
C GLU A 358 10.63 0.96 25.57
N ASN A 359 11.07 1.40 24.40
CA ASN A 359 11.57 2.75 24.11
C ASN A 359 10.52 3.68 23.48
N VAL A 360 9.39 3.15 23.05
CA VAL A 360 8.23 3.94 22.60
C VAL A 360 7.35 4.16 23.83
N SER A 361 6.92 5.41 24.08
CA SER A 361 6.13 5.81 25.28
C SER A 361 5.16 4.74 25.73
N PRO A 362 5.12 4.44 27.05
CA PRO A 362 4.28 3.37 27.57
C PRO A 362 2.84 3.59 27.12
N LYS A 363 2.21 2.54 26.62
CA LYS A 363 0.77 2.52 26.36
C LYS A 363 0.10 3.02 27.62
N VAL A 364 -0.58 4.17 27.54
CA VAL A 364 -1.36 4.68 28.69
C VAL A 364 -2.42 3.62 28.96
N HIS A 365 -2.19 2.81 29.98
CA HIS A 365 -3.22 1.94 30.53
C HIS A 365 -4.29 2.87 31.09
N ALA A 366 -5.43 2.94 30.41
CA ALA A 366 -6.63 3.53 30.96
C ALA A 366 -7.05 2.64 32.13
N GLU A 367 -6.92 3.17 33.36
CA GLU A 367 -7.64 2.70 34.53
C GLU A 367 -9.13 3.07 34.39
#